data_d65d4b73569a2b9927a3b7734f87880b
#
_entry.id   d65d4b73569a2b9927a3b7734f87880b
#
_cell.length_a   1.000
_cell.length_b   1.000
_cell.length_c   1.000
_cell.angle_alpha   90.00
_cell.angle_beta   90.00
_cell.angle_gamma   90.00
#
_symmetry.space_group_name_H-M   'P 1'
#
loop_
_entity.id
_entity.type
_entity.pdbx_description
1 polymer ?
#
loop_
_entity_poly.entity_id
_entity_poly.type
_entity_poly.pdbx_seq_one_letter_code
_entity_poly.pdbx_strand_id
1 'polypeptide(L)'
;LEVDEDTLKASDLQFTADPSALAPCRLIIVAVPTPIDDHRIPDLAPLRGAAQIVGAHLSPGACVVFESTVFPGATEDICVPILEAQSGLSCGQDFTVGYSPERINPGDKVHTVDQIIKVVAGSDPETTQLLAAVYGRVVTAGIHAASSIKVAEAAKVIENTQRDLNIALMNELAMIF
;
A
#
# COMPACT_ATOMS: atom_id res chain seq x y z
N LEU A 1 -18.56 -6.91 2.14
CA LEU A 1 -17.41 -7.39 2.94
C LEU A 1 -16.96 -8.72 2.36
N GLU A 2 -15.67 -8.88 2.11
CA GLU A 2 -15.09 -10.14 1.60
C GLU A 2 -14.94 -11.18 2.72
N VAL A 3 -14.92 -10.72 3.97
CA VAL A 3 -14.85 -11.54 5.18
C VAL A 3 -16.18 -11.39 5.93
N ASP A 4 -16.79 -12.50 6.30
CA ASP A 4 -18.02 -12.49 7.07
C ASP A 4 -17.78 -12.07 8.53
N GLU A 5 -18.84 -11.60 9.18
CA GLU A 5 -18.78 -11.05 10.54
C GLU A 5 -18.38 -12.09 11.60
N ASP A 6 -18.77 -13.34 11.39
CA ASP A 6 -18.47 -14.41 12.35
C ASP A 6 -16.99 -14.81 12.28
N THR A 7 -16.41 -14.83 11.08
CA THR A 7 -14.96 -15.03 10.90
C THR A 7 -14.15 -13.89 11.52
N LEU A 8 -14.60 -12.63 11.37
CA LEU A 8 -13.93 -11.49 12.02
C LEU A 8 -13.99 -11.57 13.54
N LYS A 9 -15.15 -11.94 14.10
CA LYS A 9 -15.32 -12.10 15.56
C LYS A 9 -14.53 -13.27 16.13
N ALA A 10 -14.30 -14.32 15.34
CA ALA A 10 -13.50 -15.48 15.76
C ALA A 10 -11.98 -15.24 15.64
N SER A 11 -11.55 -14.14 15.01
CA SER A 11 -10.14 -13.81 14.86
C SER A 11 -9.60 -13.10 16.11
N ASP A 12 -8.27 -13.18 16.31
CA ASP A 12 -7.55 -12.44 17.37
C ASP A 12 -7.27 -10.96 17.00
N LEU A 13 -8.02 -10.41 16.03
CA LEU A 13 -7.87 -9.03 15.61
C LEU A 13 -8.36 -8.06 16.70
N GLN A 14 -7.52 -7.08 17.01
CA GLN A 14 -7.86 -5.99 17.91
C GLN A 14 -8.18 -4.73 17.11
N PHE A 15 -9.41 -4.25 17.24
CA PHE A 15 -9.84 -3.00 16.61
C PHE A 15 -9.71 -1.86 17.62
N THR A 16 -8.96 -0.83 17.29
CA THR A 16 -8.79 0.35 18.15
C THR A 16 -8.70 1.62 17.31
N ALA A 17 -9.18 2.73 17.88
CA ALA A 17 -8.97 4.07 17.35
C ALA A 17 -7.82 4.80 18.08
N ASP A 18 -7.21 4.15 19.08
CA ASP A 18 -6.08 4.71 19.83
C ASP A 18 -4.79 4.51 19.04
N PRO A 19 -4.15 5.59 18.51
CA PRO A 19 -2.94 5.47 17.72
C PRO A 19 -1.72 5.02 18.54
N SER A 20 -1.77 5.10 19.88
CA SER A 20 -0.68 4.61 20.73
C SER A 20 -0.43 3.10 20.59
N ALA A 21 -1.43 2.37 20.11
CA ALA A 21 -1.30 0.94 19.78
C ALA A 21 -0.28 0.65 18.67
N LEU A 22 0.14 1.66 17.91
CA LEU A 22 1.19 1.52 16.88
C LEU A 22 2.59 1.40 17.48
N ALA A 23 2.82 1.95 18.67
CA ALA A 23 4.16 2.02 19.27
C ALA A 23 4.87 0.64 19.44
N PRO A 24 4.22 -0.46 19.82
CA PRO A 24 4.84 -1.78 19.89
C PRO A 24 4.97 -2.50 18.53
N CYS A 25 4.36 -1.97 17.46
CA CYS A 25 4.31 -2.63 16.17
C CYS A 25 5.67 -2.59 15.45
N ARG A 26 6.09 -3.74 14.93
CA ARG A 26 7.31 -3.87 14.12
C ARG A 26 7.04 -3.70 12.63
N LEU A 27 5.82 -3.99 12.20
CA LEU A 27 5.33 -3.78 10.85
C LEU A 27 4.03 -2.99 10.94
N ILE A 28 3.98 -1.87 10.23
CA ILE A 28 2.81 -0.99 10.17
C ILE A 28 2.40 -0.87 8.70
N ILE A 29 1.17 -1.25 8.39
CA ILE A 29 0.62 -1.16 7.03
C ILE A 29 -0.35 0.02 6.97
N VAL A 30 -0.09 0.95 6.05
CA VAL A 30 -0.92 2.12 5.78
C VAL A 30 -1.77 1.86 4.54
N ALA A 31 -3.07 1.65 4.74
CA ALA A 31 -4.03 1.29 3.70
C ALA A 31 -5.18 2.32 3.60
N VAL A 32 -4.84 3.61 3.66
CA VAL A 32 -5.83 4.70 3.56
C VAL A 32 -6.23 4.96 2.11
N PRO A 33 -7.47 5.45 1.84
CA PRO A 33 -7.89 5.79 0.50
C PRO A 33 -7.12 7.00 -0.06
N THR A 34 -7.04 7.07 -1.39
CA THR A 34 -6.56 8.23 -2.14
C THR A 34 -7.69 8.73 -3.02
N PRO A 35 -8.62 9.56 -2.50
CA PRO A 35 -9.70 10.11 -3.28
C PRO A 35 -9.18 11.13 -4.30
N ILE A 36 -10.02 11.50 -5.25
CA ILE A 36 -9.75 12.59 -6.21
C ILE A 36 -10.64 13.78 -5.89
N ASP A 37 -10.14 14.98 -6.14
CA ASP A 37 -10.92 16.21 -6.06
C ASP A 37 -11.80 16.41 -7.31
N ASP A 38 -12.55 17.54 -7.35
CA ASP A 38 -13.41 17.92 -8.48
C ASP A 38 -12.62 18.15 -9.79
N HIS A 39 -11.31 18.38 -9.70
CA HIS A 39 -10.39 18.53 -10.84
C HIS A 39 -9.69 17.20 -11.21
N ARG A 40 -10.08 16.10 -10.57
CA ARG A 40 -9.46 14.76 -10.73
C ARG A 40 -7.99 14.69 -10.29
N ILE A 41 -7.59 15.59 -9.38
CA ILE A 41 -6.28 15.56 -8.76
C ILE A 41 -6.34 14.66 -7.52
N PRO A 42 -5.37 13.74 -7.32
CA PRO A 42 -5.34 12.88 -6.13
C PRO A 42 -5.22 13.71 -4.84
N ASP A 43 -6.16 13.50 -3.92
CA ASP A 43 -6.08 14.09 -2.58
C ASP A 43 -5.20 13.20 -1.67
N LEU A 44 -4.04 13.72 -1.31
CA LEU A 44 -3.09 13.05 -0.43
C LEU A 44 -3.28 13.40 1.06
N ALA A 45 -4.32 14.15 1.42
CA ALA A 45 -4.56 14.50 2.84
C ALA A 45 -4.72 13.27 3.74
N PRO A 46 -5.46 12.20 3.35
CA PRO A 46 -5.53 10.99 4.15
C PRO A 46 -4.15 10.31 4.33
N LEU A 47 -3.35 10.24 3.26
CA LEU A 47 -2.02 9.64 3.29
C LEU A 47 -1.06 10.43 4.19
N ARG A 48 -1.04 11.75 4.07
CA ARG A 48 -0.24 12.65 4.91
C ARG A 48 -0.66 12.55 6.38
N GLY A 49 -1.96 12.53 6.65
CA GLY A 49 -2.49 12.37 8.00
C GLY A 49 -2.11 11.03 8.62
N ALA A 50 -2.20 9.95 7.86
CA ALA A 50 -1.75 8.63 8.32
C ALA A 50 -0.24 8.61 8.61
N ALA A 51 0.59 9.18 7.71
CA ALA A 51 2.03 9.28 7.93
C ALA A 51 2.38 10.12 9.18
N GLN A 52 1.62 11.18 9.47
CA GLN A 52 1.78 11.98 10.71
C GLN A 52 1.46 11.15 11.95
N ILE A 53 0.34 10.43 11.95
CA ILE A 53 -0.07 9.58 13.07
C ILE A 53 0.95 8.46 13.31
N VAL A 54 1.36 7.77 12.24
CA VAL A 54 2.36 6.71 12.33
C VAL A 54 3.69 7.27 12.85
N GLY A 55 4.16 8.39 12.29
CA GLY A 55 5.41 9.01 12.69
C GLY A 55 5.44 9.39 14.18
N ALA A 56 4.34 9.94 14.70
CA ALA A 56 4.23 10.30 16.12
C ALA A 56 4.33 9.10 17.09
N HIS A 57 4.09 7.89 16.61
CA HIS A 57 4.13 6.66 17.41
C HIS A 57 5.16 5.63 16.90
N LEU A 58 6.02 6.03 15.95
CA LEU A 58 6.99 5.14 15.33
C LEU A 58 8.12 4.80 16.30
N SER A 59 8.40 3.51 16.42
CA SER A 59 9.51 3.02 17.25
C SER A 59 10.71 2.60 16.38
N PRO A 60 11.95 2.73 16.89
CA PRO A 60 13.14 2.25 16.19
C PRO A 60 13.04 0.75 15.82
N GLY A 61 13.49 0.41 14.62
CA GLY A 61 13.45 -0.93 14.06
C GLY A 61 12.10 -1.33 13.45
N ALA A 62 11.13 -0.41 13.34
CA ALA A 62 9.87 -0.67 12.65
C ALA A 62 10.01 -0.52 11.13
N CYS A 63 9.15 -1.22 10.40
CA CYS A 63 8.96 -1.07 8.96
C CYS A 63 7.57 -0.52 8.68
N VAL A 64 7.47 0.57 7.92
CA VAL A 64 6.20 1.18 7.50
C VAL A 64 5.94 0.87 6.04
N VAL A 65 4.83 0.21 5.73
CA VAL A 65 4.45 -0.19 4.36
C VAL A 65 3.23 0.61 3.91
N PHE A 66 3.33 1.23 2.75
CA PHE A 66 2.21 1.93 2.15
C PHE A 66 1.57 1.06 1.06
N GLU A 67 0.23 0.91 1.13
CA GLU A 67 -0.56 0.19 0.12
C GLU A 67 -1.49 1.11 -0.68
N SER A 68 -1.63 2.37 -0.25
CA SER A 68 -2.45 3.37 -0.93
C SER A 68 -1.99 3.59 -2.36
N THR A 69 -2.94 3.75 -3.30
CA THR A 69 -2.61 4.06 -4.69
C THR A 69 -2.05 5.48 -4.79
N VAL A 70 -0.81 5.59 -5.26
CA VAL A 70 -0.09 6.86 -5.36
C VAL A 70 0.72 6.94 -6.66
N PHE A 71 1.18 8.14 -7.00
CA PHE A 71 2.12 8.35 -8.09
C PHE A 71 3.55 7.96 -7.69
N PRO A 72 4.44 7.63 -8.65
CA PRO A 72 5.82 7.25 -8.36
C PRO A 72 6.59 8.34 -7.59
N GLY A 73 7.19 7.94 -6.47
CA GLY A 73 7.93 8.81 -5.56
C GLY A 73 7.13 9.28 -4.35
N ALA A 74 5.81 9.09 -4.29
CA ALA A 74 5.00 9.59 -3.18
C ALA A 74 5.44 9.02 -1.83
N THR A 75 5.79 7.75 -1.75
CA THR A 75 6.27 7.14 -0.51
C THR A 75 7.56 7.79 -0.03
N GLU A 76 8.56 7.90 -0.91
CA GLU A 76 9.89 8.40 -0.55
C GLU A 76 9.93 9.93 -0.42
N ASP A 77 9.27 10.66 -1.34
CA ASP A 77 9.38 12.12 -1.43
C ASP A 77 8.36 12.86 -0.53
N ILE A 78 7.27 12.17 -0.08
CA ILE A 78 6.23 12.77 0.76
C ILE A 78 6.12 12.08 2.12
N CYS A 79 5.95 10.74 2.15
CA CYS A 79 5.67 10.05 3.39
C CYS A 79 6.90 9.95 4.29
N VAL A 80 8.06 9.62 3.74
CA VAL A 80 9.31 9.52 4.53
C VAL A 80 9.64 10.81 5.26
N PRO A 81 9.67 12.00 4.64
CA PRO A 81 9.93 13.25 5.35
C PRO A 81 8.94 13.53 6.48
N ILE A 82 7.67 13.12 6.33
CA ILE A 82 6.66 13.28 7.38
C ILE A 82 6.95 12.34 8.55
N LEU A 83 7.26 11.07 8.27
CA LEU A 83 7.63 10.09 9.29
C LEU A 83 8.84 10.55 10.10
N GLU A 84 9.89 11.03 9.42
CA GLU A 84 11.11 11.55 10.06
C GLU A 84 10.82 12.79 10.93
N ALA A 85 10.06 13.75 10.38
CA ALA A 85 9.72 14.97 11.11
C ALA A 85 8.89 14.72 12.37
N GLN A 86 8.01 13.72 12.36
CA GLN A 86 7.14 13.39 13.48
C GLN A 86 7.81 12.49 14.52
N SER A 87 8.66 11.56 14.08
CA SER A 87 9.31 10.60 14.98
C SER A 87 10.64 11.08 15.52
N GLY A 88 11.33 11.97 14.80
CA GLY A 88 12.74 12.31 15.05
C GLY A 88 13.72 11.20 14.67
N LEU A 89 13.25 10.13 14.01
CA LEU A 89 14.03 9.01 13.54
C LEU A 89 14.45 9.21 12.09
N SER A 90 15.49 8.50 11.63
CA SER A 90 16.00 8.57 10.25
C SER A 90 15.67 7.30 9.48
N CYS A 91 15.07 7.44 8.29
CA CYS A 91 14.79 6.34 7.39
C CYS A 91 16.10 5.70 6.91
N GLY A 92 16.13 4.37 6.87
CA GLY A 92 17.32 3.59 6.50
C GLY A 92 18.34 3.40 7.64
N GLN A 93 18.17 4.07 8.78
CA GLN A 93 18.97 3.88 9.99
C GLN A 93 18.13 3.34 11.15
N ASP A 94 17.07 4.06 11.50
CA ASP A 94 16.25 3.77 12.65
C ASP A 94 14.96 3.03 12.28
N PHE A 95 14.44 3.25 11.08
CA PHE A 95 13.26 2.55 10.53
C PHE A 95 13.41 2.38 9.02
N THR A 96 12.57 1.51 8.45
CA THR A 96 12.54 1.28 7.00
C THR A 96 11.14 1.52 6.46
N VAL A 97 11.04 1.73 5.14
CA VAL A 97 9.76 1.88 4.45
C VAL A 97 9.65 0.90 3.30
N GLY A 98 8.41 0.58 2.95
CA GLY A 98 8.10 -0.22 1.78
C GLY A 98 6.79 0.19 1.13
N TYR A 99 6.56 -0.37 -0.03
CA TYR A 99 5.36 -0.17 -0.82
C TYR A 99 4.86 -1.49 -1.41
N SER A 100 3.56 -1.67 -1.38
CA SER A 100 2.92 -2.84 -1.96
C SER A 100 1.54 -2.46 -2.52
N PRO A 101 1.39 -2.24 -3.84
CA PRO A 101 0.13 -1.80 -4.42
C PRO A 101 -0.98 -2.85 -4.25
N GLU A 102 -2.20 -2.36 -4.01
CA GLU A 102 -3.40 -3.18 -4.11
C GLU A 102 -3.75 -3.41 -5.58
N ARG A 103 -3.99 -4.67 -5.95
CA ARG A 103 -4.27 -5.09 -7.34
C ARG A 103 -5.64 -5.77 -7.51
N ILE A 104 -6.45 -5.87 -6.45
CA ILE A 104 -7.79 -6.44 -6.53
C ILE A 104 -8.71 -5.49 -7.31
N ASN A 105 -9.51 -6.05 -8.23
CA ASN A 105 -10.60 -5.32 -8.85
C ASN A 105 -11.85 -5.43 -7.96
N PRO A 106 -12.45 -4.31 -7.54
CA PRO A 106 -13.68 -4.35 -6.75
C PRO A 106 -14.77 -5.18 -7.45
N GLY A 107 -15.30 -6.18 -6.74
CA GLY A 107 -16.33 -7.07 -7.25
C GLY A 107 -15.83 -8.32 -7.99
N ASP A 108 -14.53 -8.49 -8.18
CA ASP A 108 -13.95 -9.73 -8.70
C ASP A 108 -13.91 -10.77 -7.58
N LYS A 109 -14.70 -11.83 -7.74
CA LYS A 109 -14.79 -12.94 -6.78
C LYS A 109 -13.84 -14.09 -7.11
N VAL A 110 -13.20 -14.03 -8.27
CA VAL A 110 -12.30 -15.08 -8.77
C VAL A 110 -10.85 -14.77 -8.40
N HIS A 111 -10.44 -13.52 -8.55
CA HIS A 111 -9.07 -13.08 -8.27
C HIS A 111 -9.02 -12.42 -6.89
N THR A 112 -9.02 -13.25 -5.86
CA THR A 112 -8.88 -12.83 -4.45
C THR A 112 -7.44 -12.41 -4.12
N VAL A 113 -7.24 -11.77 -2.97
CA VAL A 113 -5.93 -11.24 -2.55
C VAL A 113 -4.82 -12.29 -2.55
N ASP A 114 -5.16 -13.52 -2.24
CA ASP A 114 -4.25 -14.66 -2.17
C ASP A 114 -3.87 -15.23 -3.55
N GLN A 115 -4.68 -14.95 -4.59
CA GLN A 115 -4.53 -15.50 -5.94
C GLN A 115 -3.92 -14.54 -6.97
N ILE A 116 -3.62 -13.32 -6.56
CA ILE A 116 -2.95 -12.32 -7.39
C ILE A 116 -1.50 -12.16 -6.93
N ILE A 117 -0.53 -12.23 -7.86
CA ILE A 117 0.89 -11.97 -7.54
C ILE A 117 1.00 -10.59 -6.89
N LYS A 118 1.46 -10.54 -5.65
CA LYS A 118 1.65 -9.30 -4.90
C LYS A 118 2.99 -8.67 -5.24
N VAL A 119 2.97 -7.41 -5.63
CA VAL A 119 4.20 -6.64 -5.86
C VAL A 119 4.65 -6.03 -4.53
N VAL A 120 5.93 -6.13 -4.21
CA VAL A 120 6.53 -5.52 -3.02
C VAL A 120 7.84 -4.83 -3.37
N ALA A 121 8.13 -3.74 -2.69
CA ALA A 121 9.45 -3.10 -2.73
C ALA A 121 9.74 -2.45 -1.36
N GLY A 122 10.97 -2.55 -0.90
CA GLY A 122 11.46 -1.89 0.31
C GLY A 122 12.48 -0.80 -0.03
N SER A 123 12.78 0.03 0.97
CA SER A 123 13.83 1.05 0.91
C SER A 123 15.24 0.46 0.72
N ASP A 124 15.38 -0.83 1.03
CA ASP A 124 16.60 -1.61 0.91
C ASP A 124 16.28 -3.09 0.59
N PRO A 125 17.28 -3.92 0.20
CA PRO A 125 17.06 -5.32 -0.13
C PRO A 125 16.53 -6.15 1.04
N GLU A 126 16.93 -5.86 2.28
CA GLU A 126 16.53 -6.59 3.48
C GLU A 126 15.06 -6.32 3.78
N THR A 127 14.64 -5.07 3.67
CA THR A 127 13.23 -4.67 3.78
C THR A 127 12.39 -5.32 2.69
N THR A 128 12.88 -5.38 1.45
CA THR A 128 12.18 -6.06 0.35
C THR A 128 11.99 -7.55 0.66
N GLN A 129 13.01 -8.23 1.20
CA GLN A 129 12.92 -9.62 1.61
C GLN A 129 11.95 -9.84 2.78
N LEU A 130 11.97 -8.93 3.77
CA LEU A 130 11.01 -8.95 4.87
C LEU A 130 9.57 -8.89 4.34
N LEU A 131 9.28 -7.94 3.46
CA LEU A 131 7.95 -7.79 2.87
C LEU A 131 7.54 -9.01 2.05
N ALA A 132 8.46 -9.54 1.24
CA ALA A 132 8.21 -10.76 0.47
C ALA A 132 7.88 -11.96 1.40
N ALA A 133 8.57 -12.08 2.53
CA ALA A 133 8.31 -13.13 3.50
C ALA A 133 6.97 -12.96 4.23
N VAL A 134 6.61 -11.72 4.60
CA VAL A 134 5.34 -11.42 5.28
C VAL A 134 4.15 -11.66 4.36
N TYR A 135 4.14 -11.02 3.19
CA TYR A 135 3.04 -11.17 2.23
C TYR A 135 2.96 -12.58 1.65
N GLY A 136 4.08 -13.27 1.48
CA GLY A 136 4.13 -14.65 1.03
C GLY A 136 3.49 -15.67 1.98
N ARG A 137 3.16 -15.27 3.23
CA ARG A 137 2.36 -16.11 4.15
C ARG A 137 0.87 -16.11 3.82
N VAL A 138 0.42 -15.08 3.11
CA VAL A 138 -1.00 -14.88 2.77
C VAL A 138 -1.23 -15.11 1.28
N VAL A 139 -0.32 -14.63 0.43
CA VAL A 139 -0.46 -14.66 -1.03
C VAL A 139 0.14 -15.96 -1.59
N THR A 140 -0.72 -16.85 -2.05
CA THR A 140 -0.32 -18.15 -2.61
C THR A 140 0.14 -18.08 -4.06
N ALA A 141 -0.30 -17.05 -4.81
CA ALA A 141 0.06 -16.84 -6.22
C ALA A 141 1.54 -16.41 -6.40
N GLY A 142 2.21 -16.01 -5.31
CA GLY A 142 3.61 -15.61 -5.34
C GLY A 142 3.82 -14.11 -5.14
N ILE A 143 5.08 -13.74 -4.93
CA ILE A 143 5.52 -12.36 -4.68
C ILE A 143 6.47 -11.92 -5.78
N HIS A 144 6.25 -10.72 -6.31
CA HIS A 144 7.17 -10.05 -7.21
C HIS A 144 7.89 -8.93 -6.47
N ALA A 145 9.19 -9.11 -6.24
CA ALA A 145 10.04 -8.07 -5.68
C ALA A 145 10.41 -7.08 -6.79
N ALA A 146 9.89 -5.87 -6.72
CA ALA A 146 10.25 -4.80 -7.64
C ALA A 146 11.63 -4.22 -7.29
N SER A 147 12.30 -3.64 -8.26
CA SER A 147 13.66 -3.10 -8.11
C SER A 147 13.75 -1.84 -7.23
N SER A 148 12.64 -1.15 -7.03
CA SER A 148 12.52 0.01 -6.13
C SER A 148 11.06 0.31 -5.79
N ILE A 149 10.85 1.14 -4.76
CA ILE A 149 9.53 1.65 -4.38
C ILE A 149 8.89 2.40 -5.55
N LYS A 150 9.62 3.29 -6.22
CA LYS A 150 9.13 4.04 -7.39
C LYS A 150 8.67 3.14 -8.54
N VAL A 151 9.36 2.02 -8.76
CA VAL A 151 8.95 1.02 -9.77
C VAL A 151 7.67 0.32 -9.36
N ALA A 152 7.50 -0.05 -8.09
CA ALA A 152 6.28 -0.67 -7.59
C ALA A 152 5.08 0.29 -7.66
N GLU A 153 5.26 1.56 -7.33
CA GLU A 153 4.25 2.63 -7.48
C GLU A 153 3.87 2.82 -8.96
N ALA A 154 4.87 2.91 -9.85
CA ALA A 154 4.67 3.06 -11.29
C ALA A 154 3.89 1.87 -11.90
N ALA A 155 4.16 0.65 -11.45
CA ALA A 155 3.49 -0.55 -11.94
C ALA A 155 1.96 -0.46 -11.76
N LYS A 156 1.49 0.04 -10.61
CA LYS A 156 0.05 0.24 -10.36
C LYS A 156 -0.57 1.27 -11.31
N VAL A 157 0.10 2.40 -11.50
CA VAL A 157 -0.39 3.48 -12.38
C VAL A 157 -0.44 3.00 -13.83
N ILE A 158 0.62 2.35 -14.30
CA ILE A 158 0.72 1.85 -15.69
C ILE A 158 -0.35 0.78 -15.95
N GLU A 159 -0.55 -0.16 -15.03
CA GLU A 159 -1.59 -1.19 -15.15
C GLU A 159 -2.99 -0.59 -15.29
N ASN A 160 -3.33 0.37 -14.43
CA ASN A 160 -4.63 1.02 -14.47
C ASN A 160 -4.82 1.84 -15.76
N THR A 161 -3.82 2.62 -16.16
CA THR A 161 -3.87 3.43 -17.38
C THR A 161 -4.02 2.56 -18.62
N GLN A 162 -3.25 1.47 -18.72
CA GLN A 162 -3.32 0.53 -19.84
C GLN A 162 -4.71 -0.14 -19.93
N ARG A 163 -5.29 -0.52 -18.78
CA ARG A 163 -6.64 -1.10 -18.72
C ARG A 163 -7.69 -0.09 -19.17
N ASP A 164 -7.63 1.13 -18.68
CA ASP A 164 -8.57 2.21 -19.02
C ASP A 164 -8.55 2.52 -20.53
N LEU A 165 -7.36 2.66 -21.11
CA LEU A 165 -7.19 2.90 -22.54
C LEU A 165 -7.76 1.76 -23.40
N ASN A 166 -7.55 0.50 -23.01
CA ASN A 166 -8.09 -0.64 -23.73
C ASN A 166 -9.61 -0.71 -23.64
N ILE A 167 -10.20 -0.42 -22.48
CA ILE A 167 -11.65 -0.35 -22.30
C ILE A 167 -12.24 0.77 -23.16
N ALA A 168 -11.65 1.96 -23.14
CA ALA A 168 -12.07 3.09 -23.96
C ALA A 168 -12.03 2.75 -25.46
N LEU A 169 -10.93 2.14 -25.91
CA LEU A 169 -10.80 1.71 -27.31
C LEU A 169 -11.90 0.71 -27.70
N MET A 170 -12.18 -0.31 -26.88
CA MET A 170 -13.22 -1.28 -27.16
C MET A 170 -14.60 -0.64 -27.21
N ASN A 171 -14.88 0.34 -26.35
CA ASN A 171 -16.14 1.08 -26.38
C ASN A 171 -16.29 1.90 -27.66
N GLU A 172 -15.24 2.60 -28.10
CA GLU A 172 -15.25 3.33 -29.37
C GLU A 172 -15.49 2.39 -30.57
N LEU A 173 -14.80 1.24 -30.61
CA LEU A 173 -14.99 0.27 -31.68
C LEU A 173 -16.41 -0.31 -31.69
N ALA A 174 -17.02 -0.55 -30.53
CA ALA A 174 -18.41 -1.02 -30.43
C ALA A 174 -19.44 0.02 -30.88
N MET A 175 -19.11 1.30 -30.88
CA MET A 175 -19.96 2.37 -31.44
C MET A 175 -19.78 2.52 -32.96
N ILE A 176 -18.62 2.13 -33.50
CA ILE A 176 -18.32 2.22 -34.93
C ILE A 176 -18.91 1.05 -35.72
N PHE A 177 -18.91 -0.14 -35.12
CA PHE A 177 -19.36 -1.39 -35.75
C PHE A 177 -20.73 -1.85 -35.23
#